data_10975c133d1821ccb4f604e1f7a15ffa
#
_entry.id   10975c133d1821ccb4f604e1f7a15ffa
#
_cell.length_a   1.000
_cell.length_b   1.000
_cell.length_c   1.000
_cell.angle_alpha   90.00
_cell.angle_beta   90.00
_cell.angle_gamma   90.00
#
_symmetry.space_group_name_H-M   'P 1'
#
loop_
_entity.id
_entity.type
_entity.pdbx_description
1 polymer ?
#
loop_
_entity_poly.entity_id
_entity_poly.type
_entity_poly.pdbx_seq_one_letter_code
_entity_poly.pdbx_strand_id
1 'polypeptide(L)'
;VLIKKRKYIAITFSVMCFLSVLFSNALLVYFVLEQDPLQIKFLLLPIGFGLPLSIIVYVWLNRQVNRFFYSYLKQLYADLIPDDTATNNWDIVDMNALVDQVQQIVSKRKLEIDALKDQDTFRKEFLGNIAHELKTPLFTVQGYVSTLLDGALLDDKVNKKYLNRANKGVDRLIYIVKDLDLLTQLETGQTELDYSKFDIVDHVRNVFELLEMRASKANIALEFDKDYSEPIYVHADEERIQQVFTNLIVNAVKYGKNKGTTEIRFEEVDNGKLMVHIADNGDGIATEHLPRLFERFYRVDKSGSRKQGGSGLGLSIVKHIMEAHQQDLFVESQPQIGSQFSFSLEKATPNDQKTTISNGE
;
A
#
# COMPACT_ATOMS: atom_id res chain seq x y z
N VAL A 1 33.61 -6.41 9.95
CA VAL A 1 34.41 -7.25 9.04
C VAL A 1 35.50 -6.43 8.35
N LEU A 2 35.23 -5.25 7.81
CA LEU A 2 36.18 -4.37 7.10
C LEU A 2 37.31 -3.85 8.04
N ILE A 3 36.98 -3.46 9.27
CA ILE A 3 37.96 -2.97 10.27
C ILE A 3 38.95 -4.08 10.69
N LYS A 4 38.46 -5.33 10.85
CA LYS A 4 39.33 -6.49 11.10
C LYS A 4 40.25 -6.75 9.91
N LYS A 5 39.75 -6.75 8.68
CA LYS A 5 40.55 -6.91 7.46
C LYS A 5 41.63 -5.82 7.34
N ARG A 6 41.31 -4.59 7.65
CA ARG A 6 42.24 -3.45 7.60
C ARG A 6 43.43 -3.61 8.59
N LYS A 7 43.14 -3.92 9.85
CA LYS A 7 44.19 -4.20 10.83
C LYS A 7 45.07 -5.37 10.37
N TYR A 8 44.45 -6.39 9.79
CA TYR A 8 45.17 -7.54 9.28
C TYR A 8 46.14 -7.17 8.14
N ILE A 9 45.69 -6.35 7.17
CA ILE A 9 46.55 -5.90 6.05
C ILE A 9 47.70 -5.04 6.55
N ALA A 10 47.48 -4.12 7.50
CA ALA A 10 48.55 -3.28 8.05
C ALA A 10 49.55 -4.12 8.84
N ILE A 11 49.08 -5.11 9.59
CA ILE A 11 49.97 -6.04 10.36
C ILE A 11 50.76 -6.92 9.40
N THR A 12 50.13 -7.55 8.39
CA THR A 12 50.81 -8.41 7.42
C THR A 12 51.86 -7.66 6.63
N PHE A 13 51.59 -6.44 6.21
CA PHE A 13 52.55 -5.60 5.49
C PHE A 13 53.74 -5.20 6.37
N SER A 14 53.46 -4.81 7.62
CA SER A 14 54.52 -4.48 8.62
C SER A 14 55.41 -5.70 8.92
N VAL A 15 54.80 -6.88 9.06
CA VAL A 15 55.54 -8.15 9.29
C VAL A 15 56.38 -8.50 8.06
N MET A 16 55.84 -8.32 6.83
CA MET A 16 56.62 -8.55 5.61
C MET A 16 57.81 -7.60 5.48
N CYS A 17 57.63 -6.31 5.82
CA CYS A 17 58.74 -5.35 5.87
C CYS A 17 59.79 -5.75 6.87
N PHE A 18 59.38 -6.18 8.07
CA PHE A 18 60.30 -6.65 9.11
C PHE A 18 61.07 -7.89 8.68
N LEU A 19 60.38 -8.88 8.09
CA LEU A 19 61.03 -10.09 7.57
C LEU A 19 61.98 -9.78 6.41
N SER A 20 61.68 -8.82 5.53
CA SER A 20 62.52 -8.37 4.44
C SER A 20 63.81 -7.71 4.97
N VAL A 21 63.69 -6.88 6.01
CA VAL A 21 64.84 -6.24 6.67
C VAL A 21 65.68 -7.29 7.37
N LEU A 22 65.09 -8.26 8.07
CA LEU A 22 65.82 -9.38 8.71
C LEU A 22 66.54 -10.23 7.67
N PHE A 23 65.89 -10.58 6.57
CA PHE A 23 66.50 -11.40 5.52
C PHE A 23 67.67 -10.67 4.84
N SER A 24 67.50 -9.38 4.52
CA SER A 24 68.57 -8.54 3.96
C SER A 24 69.78 -8.46 4.90
N ASN A 25 69.54 -8.29 6.20
CA ASN A 25 70.59 -8.25 7.18
C ASN A 25 71.26 -9.62 7.43
N ALA A 26 70.48 -10.73 7.40
CA ALA A 26 71.01 -12.09 7.47
C ALA A 26 71.94 -12.40 6.30
N LEU A 27 71.54 -11.96 5.07
CA LEU A 27 72.40 -12.07 3.87
C LEU A 27 73.70 -11.26 4.01
N LEU A 28 73.63 -10.06 4.53
CA LEU A 28 74.76 -9.19 4.74
C LEU A 28 75.72 -9.80 5.78
N VAL A 29 75.16 -10.37 6.88
CA VAL A 29 75.92 -11.07 7.91
C VAL A 29 76.56 -12.36 7.37
N TYR A 30 75.86 -13.12 6.53
CA TYR A 30 76.40 -14.31 5.87
C TYR A 30 77.61 -13.97 4.99
N PHE A 31 77.56 -12.89 4.21
CA PHE A 31 78.67 -12.41 3.38
C PHE A 31 79.86 -11.87 4.15
N VAL A 32 79.61 -11.30 5.36
CA VAL A 32 80.65 -10.67 6.21
C VAL A 32 81.36 -11.73 7.10
N LEU A 33 80.61 -12.79 7.55
CA LEU A 33 81.13 -13.82 8.44
C LEU A 33 82.13 -14.75 7.78
N GLU A 34 82.27 -14.72 6.47
CA GLU A 34 83.28 -15.52 5.76
C GLU A 34 84.73 -15.04 6.06
N GLN A 35 84.89 -13.86 6.76
CA GLN A 35 86.25 -13.27 6.98
C GLN A 35 86.72 -13.07 8.42
N ASP A 36 85.85 -13.05 9.51
CA ASP A 36 86.36 -12.84 10.87
C ASP A 36 85.34 -13.16 12.02
N PRO A 37 85.72 -13.98 13.08
CA PRO A 37 84.78 -14.37 14.13
C PRO A 37 84.47 -13.29 15.18
N LEU A 38 85.04 -12.09 15.11
CA LEU A 38 84.82 -10.99 16.09
C LEU A 38 83.54 -10.14 15.81
N GLN A 39 82.77 -10.52 14.84
CA GLN A 39 81.66 -9.70 14.37
C GLN A 39 80.24 -10.11 14.87
N ILE A 40 80.13 -10.93 15.91
CA ILE A 40 78.85 -11.27 16.54
C ILE A 40 78.07 -10.01 17.03
N LYS A 41 78.76 -8.91 17.32
CA LYS A 41 78.14 -7.63 17.69
C LYS A 41 77.29 -7.02 16.56
N PHE A 42 77.62 -7.32 15.31
CA PHE A 42 76.83 -6.85 14.16
C PHE A 42 75.52 -7.65 13.99
N LEU A 43 75.41 -8.84 14.57
CA LEU A 43 74.17 -9.66 14.51
C LEU A 43 73.02 -9.01 15.30
N LEU A 44 73.31 -8.23 16.33
CA LEU A 44 72.29 -7.55 17.16
C LEU A 44 71.80 -6.22 16.54
N LEU A 45 72.53 -5.63 15.61
CA LEU A 45 72.19 -4.37 14.96
C LEU A 45 70.85 -4.43 14.18
N PRO A 46 70.55 -5.50 13.40
CA PRO A 46 69.28 -5.61 12.66
C PRO A 46 68.07 -5.75 13.58
N ILE A 47 68.24 -6.37 14.72
CA ILE A 47 67.14 -6.51 15.71
C ILE A 47 66.87 -5.17 16.37
N GLY A 48 67.92 -4.41 16.69
CA GLY A 48 67.83 -3.08 17.31
C GLY A 48 67.21 -2.02 16.43
N PHE A 49 67.44 -2.04 15.12
CA PHE A 49 66.89 -1.09 14.18
C PHE A 49 65.63 -1.60 13.45
N GLY A 50 65.50 -2.89 13.19
CA GLY A 50 64.38 -3.46 12.44
C GLY A 50 63.06 -3.42 13.18
N LEU A 51 63.05 -3.64 14.47
CA LEU A 51 61.88 -3.57 15.32
C LEU A 51 61.28 -2.12 15.38
N PRO A 52 62.06 -1.07 15.76
CA PRO A 52 61.53 0.28 15.77
C PRO A 52 61.08 0.74 14.38
N LEU A 53 61.82 0.41 13.32
CA LEU A 53 61.45 0.76 11.93
C LEU A 53 60.12 0.11 11.55
N SER A 54 59.87 -1.17 11.87
CA SER A 54 58.61 -1.85 11.57
C SER A 54 57.44 -1.22 12.35
N ILE A 55 57.63 -0.77 13.58
CA ILE A 55 56.64 -0.06 14.36
C ILE A 55 56.34 1.32 13.72
N ILE A 56 57.35 2.06 13.31
CA ILE A 56 57.14 3.34 12.64
C ILE A 56 56.37 3.16 11.32
N VAL A 57 56.74 2.19 10.49
CA VAL A 57 56.03 1.86 9.24
C VAL A 57 54.61 1.45 9.54
N TYR A 58 54.36 0.62 10.55
CA TYR A 58 53.00 0.23 10.93
C TYR A 58 52.15 1.45 11.34
N VAL A 59 52.70 2.31 12.22
CA VAL A 59 51.95 3.51 12.66
C VAL A 59 51.69 4.48 11.48
N TRP A 60 52.68 4.66 10.59
CA TRP A 60 52.54 5.50 9.42
C TRP A 60 51.50 4.94 8.46
N LEU A 61 51.53 3.64 8.14
CA LEU A 61 50.57 2.98 7.26
C LEU A 61 49.17 3.00 7.86
N ASN A 62 49.04 2.74 9.13
CA ASN A 62 47.74 2.77 9.82
C ASN A 62 47.14 4.18 9.79
N ARG A 63 47.98 5.24 9.94
CA ARG A 63 47.55 6.63 9.77
C ARG A 63 47.13 6.97 8.33
N GLN A 64 47.87 6.54 7.32
CA GLN A 64 47.55 6.77 5.92
C GLN A 64 46.26 6.06 5.49
N VAL A 65 46.11 4.81 5.86
CA VAL A 65 44.89 4.03 5.58
C VAL A 65 43.69 4.67 6.27
N ASN A 66 43.86 5.15 7.51
CA ASN A 66 42.81 5.86 8.22
C ASN A 66 42.39 7.15 7.47
N ARG A 67 43.35 8.00 7.10
CA ARG A 67 43.08 9.24 6.38
C ARG A 67 42.38 9.00 5.05
N PHE A 68 42.84 8.03 4.26
CA PHE A 68 42.22 7.68 3.00
C PHE A 68 40.78 7.20 3.19
N PHE A 69 40.56 6.33 4.18
CA PHE A 69 39.22 5.80 4.46
C PHE A 69 38.26 6.88 4.97
N TYR A 70 38.77 7.81 5.80
CA TYR A 70 37.97 8.96 6.26
C TYR A 70 37.58 9.90 5.11
N SER A 71 38.53 10.21 4.21
CA SER A 71 38.22 11.09 3.08
C SER A 71 37.20 10.48 2.13
N TYR A 72 37.31 9.17 1.88
CA TYR A 72 36.38 8.45 1.01
C TYR A 72 34.97 8.37 1.62
N LEU A 73 34.88 8.06 2.92
CA LEU A 73 33.58 8.04 3.61
C LEU A 73 32.94 9.42 3.71
N LYS A 74 33.74 10.45 3.94
CA LYS A 74 33.28 11.85 3.97
C LYS A 74 32.65 12.24 2.61
N GLN A 75 33.26 11.84 1.52
CA GLN A 75 32.74 12.11 0.17
C GLN A 75 31.44 11.34 -0.08
N LEU A 76 31.36 10.04 0.27
CA LEU A 76 30.14 9.24 0.19
C LEU A 76 29.00 9.81 1.05
N TYR A 77 29.32 10.31 2.23
CA TYR A 77 28.33 10.91 3.13
C TYR A 77 27.81 12.24 2.58
N ALA A 78 28.68 13.08 2.02
CA ALA A 78 28.29 14.34 1.39
C ALA A 78 27.40 14.14 0.16
N ASP A 79 27.62 13.07 -0.61
CA ASP A 79 26.80 12.72 -1.77
C ASP A 79 25.41 12.15 -1.37
N LEU A 80 25.30 11.56 -0.16
CA LEU A 80 24.06 10.94 0.34
C LEU A 80 23.14 11.89 1.12
N ILE A 81 23.72 12.96 1.70
CA ILE A 81 22.99 13.94 2.52
C ILE A 81 23.31 15.35 2.01
N PRO A 82 22.45 15.91 1.14
CA PRO A 82 22.66 17.27 0.61
C PRO A 82 22.38 18.39 1.61
N ASP A 83 21.94 18.10 2.84
CA ASP A 83 21.53 19.10 3.81
C ASP A 83 22.68 19.59 4.70
N ASP A 84 22.72 20.90 4.90
CA ASP A 84 23.70 21.74 5.61
C ASP A 84 23.88 21.43 7.13
N THR A 85 23.35 20.33 7.64
CA THR A 85 23.44 19.93 9.05
C THR A 85 24.69 19.10 9.39
N ALA A 86 25.59 18.91 8.42
CA ALA A 86 26.87 18.24 8.65
C ALA A 86 27.77 19.13 9.54
N THR A 87 27.68 18.95 10.84
CA THR A 87 28.52 19.61 11.82
C THR A 87 30.02 19.43 11.51
N ASN A 88 30.74 20.52 11.53
CA ASN A 88 32.19 20.65 11.20
C ASN A 88 33.17 19.88 12.14
N ASN A 89 32.69 18.96 12.97
CA ASN A 89 33.52 18.25 13.97
C ASN A 89 33.74 16.79 13.58
N TRP A 90 34.38 16.53 12.44
CA TRP A 90 34.69 15.18 11.96
C TRP A 90 35.90 14.53 12.69
N ASP A 91 36.64 15.27 13.51
CA ASP A 91 37.85 14.78 14.16
C ASP A 91 37.58 13.79 15.34
N ILE A 92 36.32 13.63 15.77
CA ILE A 92 35.94 12.81 16.93
C ILE A 92 34.85 11.77 16.59
N VAL A 93 34.46 11.62 15.29
CA VAL A 93 33.39 10.70 14.93
C VAL A 93 33.86 9.25 15.02
N ASP A 94 33.24 8.47 15.89
CA ASP A 94 33.46 7.03 15.95
C ASP A 94 33.08 6.39 14.61
N MET A 95 34.06 5.71 13.99
CA MET A 95 33.89 5.04 12.69
C MET A 95 32.73 4.04 12.70
N ASN A 96 32.42 3.44 13.84
CA ASN A 96 31.33 2.49 13.97
C ASN A 96 29.98 3.23 13.90
N ALA A 97 29.86 4.37 14.58
CA ALA A 97 28.66 5.22 14.52
C ALA A 97 28.39 5.72 13.10
N LEU A 98 29.44 6.10 12.35
CA LEU A 98 29.30 6.52 10.95
C LEU A 98 28.82 5.36 10.04
N VAL A 99 29.38 4.17 10.20
CA VAL A 99 28.95 2.98 9.45
C VAL A 99 27.51 2.63 9.77
N ASP A 100 27.09 2.71 11.03
CA ASP A 100 25.71 2.44 11.45
C ASP A 100 24.74 3.47 10.87
N GLN A 101 25.12 4.76 10.85
CA GLN A 101 24.31 5.81 10.21
C GLN A 101 24.16 5.58 8.71
N VAL A 102 25.24 5.26 7.98
CA VAL A 102 25.17 4.94 6.56
C VAL A 102 24.29 3.71 6.31
N GLN A 103 24.38 2.68 7.13
CA GLN A 103 23.50 1.50 7.02
C GLN A 103 22.02 1.86 7.26
N GLN A 104 21.74 2.72 8.23
CA GLN A 104 20.37 3.21 8.47
C GLN A 104 19.82 3.99 7.27
N ILE A 105 20.63 4.90 6.69
CA ILE A 105 20.23 5.68 5.51
C ILE A 105 19.98 4.76 4.32
N VAL A 106 20.88 3.80 4.05
CA VAL A 106 20.71 2.85 2.94
C VAL A 106 19.47 1.98 3.14
N SER A 107 19.22 1.50 4.36
CA SER A 107 18.02 0.71 4.65
C SER A 107 16.74 1.52 4.49
N LYS A 108 16.72 2.77 4.98
CA LYS A 108 15.59 3.70 4.79
C LYS A 108 15.32 3.98 3.31
N ARG A 109 16.36 4.29 2.54
CA ARG A 109 16.23 4.52 1.08
C ARG A 109 15.74 3.28 0.34
N LYS A 110 16.19 2.10 0.76
CA LYS A 110 15.69 0.85 0.18
C LYS A 110 14.19 0.67 0.43
N LEU A 111 13.72 0.92 1.65
CA LEU A 111 12.29 0.87 1.97
C LEU A 111 11.48 1.91 1.16
N GLU A 112 12.00 3.13 1.00
CA GLU A 112 11.37 4.16 0.16
C GLU A 112 11.27 3.71 -1.31
N ILE A 113 12.35 3.13 -1.85
CA ILE A 113 12.37 2.62 -3.25
C ILE A 113 11.39 1.45 -3.41
N ASP A 114 11.34 0.53 -2.46
CA ASP A 114 10.43 -0.61 -2.52
C ASP A 114 8.97 -0.13 -2.43
N ALA A 115 8.66 0.82 -1.54
CA ALA A 115 7.33 1.45 -1.45
C ALA A 115 6.93 2.17 -2.75
N LEU A 116 7.85 2.91 -3.39
CA LEU A 116 7.61 3.58 -4.67
C LEU A 116 7.37 2.57 -5.80
N LYS A 117 8.09 1.44 -5.82
CA LYS A 117 7.86 0.35 -6.80
C LYS A 117 6.50 -0.30 -6.62
N ASP A 118 6.10 -0.56 -5.37
CA ASP A 118 4.79 -1.12 -5.06
C ASP A 118 3.68 -0.16 -5.50
N GLN A 119 3.85 1.14 -5.26
CA GLN A 119 2.93 2.17 -5.73
C GLN A 119 2.85 2.25 -7.27
N ASP A 120 4.00 2.16 -7.97
CA ASP A 120 4.02 2.16 -9.44
C ASP A 120 3.36 0.89 -10.02
N THR A 121 3.62 -0.26 -9.42
CA THR A 121 2.97 -1.53 -9.78
C THR A 121 1.47 -1.44 -9.59
N PHE A 122 1.03 -0.98 -8.43
CA PHE A 122 -0.38 -0.76 -8.13
C PHE A 122 -1.05 0.20 -9.13
N ARG A 123 -0.38 1.31 -9.48
CA ARG A 123 -0.88 2.26 -10.49
C ARG A 123 -1.03 1.62 -11.86
N LYS A 124 -0.05 0.80 -12.29
CA LYS A 124 -0.12 0.09 -13.57
C LYS A 124 -1.25 -0.93 -13.61
N GLU A 125 -1.43 -1.71 -12.55
CA GLU A 125 -2.54 -2.67 -12.43
C GLU A 125 -3.88 -1.95 -12.43
N PHE A 126 -4.00 -0.83 -11.71
CA PHE A 126 -5.20 0.00 -11.69
C PHE A 126 -5.59 0.48 -13.09
N LEU A 127 -4.65 1.10 -13.83
CA LEU A 127 -4.90 1.56 -15.19
C LEU A 127 -5.24 0.42 -16.15
N GLY A 128 -4.57 -0.73 -16.00
CA GLY A 128 -4.86 -1.94 -16.78
C GLY A 128 -6.27 -2.47 -16.54
N ASN A 129 -6.70 -2.49 -15.29
CA ASN A 129 -8.04 -2.94 -14.90
C ASN A 129 -9.13 -1.97 -15.42
N ILE A 130 -8.92 -0.65 -15.32
CA ILE A 130 -9.81 0.37 -15.90
C ILE A 130 -9.98 0.12 -17.40
N ALA A 131 -8.86 0.03 -18.12
CA ALA A 131 -8.89 -0.18 -19.56
C ALA A 131 -9.66 -1.46 -19.93
N HIS A 132 -9.50 -2.54 -19.18
CA HIS A 132 -10.21 -3.79 -19.39
C HIS A 132 -11.71 -3.68 -19.12
N GLU A 133 -12.10 -3.04 -17.98
CA GLU A 133 -13.52 -2.87 -17.62
C GLU A 133 -14.26 -1.91 -18.55
N LEU A 134 -13.58 -0.89 -19.11
CA LEU A 134 -14.16 -0.02 -20.14
C LEU A 134 -14.24 -0.68 -21.52
N LYS A 135 -13.24 -1.48 -21.89
CA LYS A 135 -13.16 -2.13 -23.20
C LYS A 135 -14.32 -3.08 -23.47
N THR A 136 -14.71 -3.86 -22.48
CA THR A 136 -15.78 -4.88 -22.63
C THR A 136 -17.15 -4.25 -23.00
N PRO A 137 -17.74 -3.30 -22.24
CA PRO A 137 -18.98 -2.66 -22.61
C PRO A 137 -18.85 -1.85 -23.91
N LEU A 138 -17.71 -1.21 -24.16
CA LEU A 138 -17.48 -0.46 -25.40
C LEU A 138 -17.58 -1.35 -26.63
N PHE A 139 -16.91 -2.50 -26.65
CA PHE A 139 -17.04 -3.44 -27.76
C PHE A 139 -18.44 -4.07 -27.87
N THR A 140 -19.13 -4.22 -26.74
CA THR A 140 -20.52 -4.69 -26.75
C THR A 140 -21.43 -3.66 -27.46
N VAL A 141 -21.29 -2.38 -27.13
CA VAL A 141 -22.02 -1.30 -27.79
C VAL A 141 -21.67 -1.28 -29.27
N GLN A 142 -20.39 -1.25 -29.61
CA GLN A 142 -19.93 -1.22 -31.00
C GLN A 142 -20.48 -2.41 -31.81
N GLY A 143 -20.42 -3.63 -31.25
CA GLY A 143 -20.94 -4.82 -31.94
C GLY A 143 -22.42 -4.76 -32.22
N TYR A 144 -23.27 -4.31 -31.28
CA TYR A 144 -24.70 -4.18 -31.51
C TYR A 144 -25.00 -3.07 -32.47
N VAL A 145 -24.32 -1.92 -32.40
CA VAL A 145 -24.49 -0.82 -33.35
C VAL A 145 -24.11 -1.25 -34.79
N SER A 146 -22.94 -1.94 -34.94
CA SER A 146 -22.55 -2.47 -36.26
C SER A 146 -23.55 -3.48 -36.81
N THR A 147 -24.05 -4.41 -35.96
CA THR A 147 -25.07 -5.37 -36.40
C THR A 147 -26.38 -4.69 -36.86
N LEU A 148 -26.77 -3.60 -36.17
CA LEU A 148 -27.93 -2.81 -36.58
C LEU A 148 -27.71 -2.12 -37.95
N LEU A 149 -26.52 -1.56 -38.15
CA LEU A 149 -26.15 -0.91 -39.44
C LEU A 149 -26.05 -1.92 -40.58
N ASP A 150 -25.62 -3.17 -40.30
CA ASP A 150 -25.50 -4.27 -41.27
C ASP A 150 -26.88 -4.87 -41.69
N GLY A 151 -28.00 -4.21 -41.30
CA GLY A 151 -29.33 -4.56 -41.74
C GLY A 151 -30.29 -5.02 -40.64
N ALA A 152 -29.81 -5.35 -39.42
CA ALA A 152 -30.70 -5.74 -38.33
C ALA A 152 -31.63 -4.58 -37.84
N LEU A 153 -31.36 -3.34 -38.24
CA LEU A 153 -32.24 -2.19 -37.98
C LEU A 153 -33.61 -2.36 -38.61
N LEU A 154 -33.68 -3.01 -39.74
CA LEU A 154 -34.93 -3.23 -40.51
C LEU A 154 -35.72 -4.47 -40.00
N ASP A 155 -35.17 -5.25 -39.09
CA ASP A 155 -35.84 -6.41 -38.48
C ASP A 155 -36.47 -6.00 -37.14
N ASP A 156 -37.82 -5.83 -37.15
CA ASP A 156 -38.58 -5.46 -35.95
C ASP A 156 -38.50 -6.41 -34.79
N LYS A 157 -38.08 -7.67 -35.02
CA LYS A 157 -37.94 -8.69 -33.97
C LYS A 157 -36.67 -8.49 -33.12
N VAL A 158 -35.62 -7.90 -33.72
CA VAL A 158 -34.31 -7.81 -33.07
C VAL A 158 -33.80 -6.38 -32.87
N ASN A 159 -34.29 -5.40 -33.67
CA ASN A 159 -33.79 -4.01 -33.61
C ASN A 159 -33.90 -3.42 -32.20
N LYS A 160 -35.08 -3.47 -31.58
CA LYS A 160 -35.31 -2.99 -30.21
C LYS A 160 -34.48 -3.74 -29.16
N LYS A 161 -34.27 -5.05 -29.35
CA LYS A 161 -33.47 -5.88 -28.49
C LYS A 161 -31.97 -5.44 -28.54
N TYR A 162 -31.44 -5.18 -29.73
CA TYR A 162 -30.05 -4.76 -29.92
C TYR A 162 -29.80 -3.34 -29.45
N LEU A 163 -30.73 -2.40 -29.70
CA LEU A 163 -30.71 -1.05 -29.16
C LEU A 163 -30.70 -1.08 -27.64
N ASN A 164 -31.59 -1.87 -27.01
CA ASN A 164 -31.60 -2.01 -25.55
C ASN A 164 -30.28 -2.60 -24.98
N ARG A 165 -29.65 -3.51 -25.72
CA ARG A 165 -28.36 -4.08 -25.28
C ARG A 165 -27.21 -3.08 -25.44
N ALA A 166 -27.22 -2.28 -26.52
CA ALA A 166 -26.27 -1.19 -26.69
C ALA A 166 -26.43 -0.14 -25.58
N ASN A 167 -27.69 0.27 -25.30
CA ASN A 167 -27.97 1.22 -24.23
C ASN A 167 -27.46 0.72 -22.85
N LYS A 168 -27.71 -0.56 -22.49
CA LYS A 168 -27.16 -1.16 -21.28
C LYS A 168 -25.63 -1.12 -21.23
N GLY A 169 -24.97 -1.22 -22.39
CA GLY A 169 -23.52 -1.06 -22.47
C GLY A 169 -23.07 0.37 -22.15
N VAL A 170 -23.82 1.37 -22.66
CA VAL A 170 -23.59 2.79 -22.35
C VAL A 170 -23.84 3.08 -20.86
N ASP A 171 -24.97 2.61 -20.31
CA ASP A 171 -25.26 2.76 -18.87
C ASP A 171 -24.13 2.19 -18.00
N ARG A 172 -23.59 1.06 -18.42
CA ARG A 172 -22.45 0.44 -17.73
C ARG A 172 -21.19 1.31 -17.79
N LEU A 173 -20.87 1.92 -18.93
CA LEU A 173 -19.75 2.84 -19.07
C LEU A 173 -19.91 4.06 -18.17
N ILE A 174 -21.10 4.67 -18.16
CA ILE A 174 -21.42 5.81 -17.28
C ILE A 174 -21.21 5.44 -15.81
N TYR A 175 -21.64 4.23 -15.41
CA TYR A 175 -21.45 3.76 -14.04
C TYR A 175 -19.98 3.64 -13.65
N ILE A 176 -19.16 3.03 -14.52
CA ILE A 176 -17.72 2.88 -14.28
C ILE A 176 -17.02 4.24 -14.19
N VAL A 177 -17.38 5.19 -15.06
CA VAL A 177 -16.79 6.53 -15.04
C VAL A 177 -17.16 7.28 -13.76
N LYS A 178 -18.43 7.22 -13.32
CA LYS A 178 -18.87 7.83 -12.06
C LYS A 178 -18.17 7.23 -10.85
N ASP A 179 -18.04 5.90 -10.79
CA ASP A 179 -17.32 5.20 -9.73
C ASP A 179 -15.85 5.63 -9.68
N LEU A 180 -15.21 5.79 -10.85
CA LEU A 180 -13.81 6.20 -10.95
C LEU A 180 -13.60 7.66 -10.55
N ASP A 181 -14.49 8.55 -10.96
CA ASP A 181 -14.45 9.97 -10.61
C ASP A 181 -14.57 10.15 -9.09
N LEU A 182 -15.57 9.50 -8.49
CA LEU A 182 -15.73 9.51 -7.03
C LEU A 182 -14.51 8.96 -6.29
N LEU A 183 -13.96 7.83 -6.76
CA LEU A 183 -12.79 7.21 -6.15
C LEU A 183 -11.60 8.17 -6.20
N THR A 184 -11.40 8.86 -7.33
CA THR A 184 -10.34 9.85 -7.50
C THR A 184 -10.53 11.05 -6.56
N GLN A 185 -11.75 11.55 -6.44
CA GLN A 185 -12.07 12.65 -5.53
C GLN A 185 -11.79 12.29 -4.06
N LEU A 186 -12.25 11.11 -3.62
CA LEU A 186 -12.03 10.63 -2.25
C LEU A 186 -10.54 10.43 -1.92
N GLU A 187 -9.75 9.94 -2.88
CA GLU A 187 -8.31 9.70 -2.68
C GLU A 187 -7.46 10.95 -2.63
N THR A 188 -7.85 11.97 -3.39
CA THR A 188 -7.12 13.25 -3.39
C THR A 188 -7.44 14.12 -2.16
N GLY A 189 -8.40 13.69 -1.32
CA GLY A 189 -8.87 14.47 -0.19
C GLY A 189 -9.58 15.77 -0.62
N GLN A 190 -9.95 15.87 -1.89
CA GLN A 190 -10.62 17.05 -2.45
C GLN A 190 -12.13 17.04 -2.21
N THR A 191 -12.67 15.95 -1.67
CA THR A 191 -14.10 15.87 -1.37
C THR A 191 -14.32 16.43 0.02
N GLU A 192 -14.88 17.65 0.09
CA GLU A 192 -15.53 18.14 1.30
C GLU A 192 -16.82 17.35 1.49
N LEU A 193 -16.94 16.63 2.61
CA LEU A 193 -18.16 15.92 2.95
C LEU A 193 -19.23 16.94 3.41
N ASP A 194 -20.43 16.85 2.84
CA ASP A 194 -21.58 17.67 3.25
C ASP A 194 -22.31 16.99 4.42
N TYR A 195 -21.79 17.17 5.62
CA TYR A 195 -22.39 16.58 6.81
C TYR A 195 -23.77 17.17 7.10
N SER A 196 -24.74 16.31 7.30
CA SER A 196 -26.10 16.64 7.65
C SER A 196 -26.65 15.69 8.71
N LYS A 197 -27.68 16.14 9.43
CA LYS A 197 -28.45 15.30 10.35
C LYS A 197 -29.62 14.71 9.60
N PHE A 198 -29.72 13.39 9.56
CA PHE A 198 -30.84 12.68 8.92
C PHE A 198 -31.22 11.41 9.69
N ASP A 199 -32.43 10.92 9.45
CA ASP A 199 -32.92 9.65 9.99
C ASP A 199 -32.43 8.49 9.14
N ILE A 200 -31.54 7.65 9.72
CA ILE A 200 -30.95 6.52 9.05
C ILE A 200 -31.95 5.40 8.72
N VAL A 201 -33.01 5.27 9.52
CA VAL A 201 -34.05 4.25 9.30
C VAL A 201 -34.86 4.60 8.05
N ASP A 202 -35.30 5.85 7.95
CA ASP A 202 -36.03 6.34 6.77
C ASP A 202 -35.14 6.32 5.52
N HIS A 203 -33.88 6.69 5.69
CA HIS A 203 -32.89 6.62 4.61
C HIS A 203 -32.71 5.21 4.04
N VAL A 204 -32.63 4.18 4.89
CA VAL A 204 -32.57 2.78 4.47
C VAL A 204 -33.87 2.32 3.81
N ARG A 205 -35.04 2.77 4.27
CA ARG A 205 -36.33 2.49 3.59
C ARG A 205 -36.30 3.02 2.15
N ASN A 206 -35.83 4.23 1.93
CA ASN A 206 -35.69 4.80 0.59
C ASN A 206 -34.75 3.97 -0.28
N VAL A 207 -33.65 3.44 0.26
CA VAL A 207 -32.75 2.56 -0.48
C VAL A 207 -33.43 1.20 -0.78
N PHE A 208 -34.25 0.66 0.14
CA PHE A 208 -35.02 -0.55 -0.13
C PHE A 208 -36.01 -0.34 -1.29
N GLU A 209 -36.75 0.75 -1.30
CA GLU A 209 -37.66 1.09 -2.41
C GLU A 209 -36.89 1.20 -3.73
N LEU A 210 -35.74 1.87 -3.74
CA LEU A 210 -34.88 2.00 -4.93
C LEU A 210 -34.44 0.64 -5.49
N LEU A 211 -34.20 -0.34 -4.62
CA LEU A 211 -33.65 -1.66 -4.96
C LEU A 211 -34.72 -2.76 -5.03
N GLU A 212 -35.99 -2.47 -4.71
CA GLU A 212 -37.10 -3.45 -4.64
C GLU A 212 -37.23 -4.29 -5.90
N MET A 213 -37.28 -3.66 -7.07
CA MET A 213 -37.38 -4.36 -8.36
C MET A 213 -36.20 -5.29 -8.64
N ARG A 214 -35.00 -4.92 -8.15
CA ARG A 214 -33.81 -5.72 -8.33
C ARG A 214 -33.79 -6.91 -7.37
N ALA A 215 -34.14 -6.72 -6.11
CA ALA A 215 -34.26 -7.73 -5.09
C ALA A 215 -35.36 -8.75 -5.44
N SER A 216 -36.55 -8.27 -5.86
CA SER A 216 -37.67 -9.11 -6.33
C SER A 216 -37.27 -9.99 -7.52
N LYS A 217 -36.53 -9.48 -8.51
CA LYS A 217 -36.03 -10.30 -9.65
C LYS A 217 -35.04 -11.37 -9.21
N ALA A 218 -34.33 -11.16 -8.12
CA ALA A 218 -33.39 -12.11 -7.54
C ALA A 218 -34.08 -13.06 -6.53
N ASN A 219 -35.36 -12.83 -6.23
CA ASN A 219 -36.10 -13.49 -5.15
C ASN A 219 -35.44 -13.34 -3.78
N ILE A 220 -34.99 -12.12 -3.43
CA ILE A 220 -34.39 -11.80 -2.16
C ILE A 220 -35.26 -10.79 -1.43
N ALA A 221 -35.54 -11.06 -0.14
CA ALA A 221 -36.23 -10.13 0.74
C ALA A 221 -35.24 -9.09 1.31
N LEU A 222 -35.65 -7.82 1.33
CA LEU A 222 -34.95 -6.74 2.02
C LEU A 222 -35.74 -6.42 3.28
N GLU A 223 -35.14 -6.55 4.46
CA GLU A 223 -35.87 -6.39 5.72
C GLU A 223 -34.97 -5.82 6.82
N PHE A 224 -35.60 -5.28 7.85
CA PHE A 224 -34.93 -4.96 9.10
C PHE A 224 -35.04 -6.17 10.06
N ASP A 225 -34.09 -6.30 10.98
CA ASP A 225 -34.12 -7.34 12.04
C ASP A 225 -35.31 -7.19 12.99
N LYS A 226 -35.83 -5.98 13.13
CA LYS A 226 -37.00 -5.63 13.95
C LYS A 226 -37.69 -4.39 13.40
N ASP A 227 -38.88 -4.10 13.95
CA ASP A 227 -39.56 -2.85 13.62
C ASP A 227 -38.92 -1.65 14.32
N TYR A 228 -38.48 -0.67 13.52
CA TYR A 228 -37.94 0.63 13.99
C TYR A 228 -39.03 1.68 13.84
N SER A 229 -39.81 1.89 14.91
CA SER A 229 -40.88 2.88 14.97
C SER A 229 -40.39 4.29 15.32
N GLU A 230 -39.23 4.40 15.97
CA GLU A 230 -38.61 5.67 16.33
C GLU A 230 -37.44 6.01 15.37
N PRO A 231 -37.29 7.30 15.00
CA PRO A 231 -36.19 7.72 14.14
C PRO A 231 -34.84 7.61 14.86
N ILE A 232 -33.80 7.17 14.14
CA ILE A 232 -32.43 7.13 14.61
C ILE A 232 -31.63 8.17 13.83
N TYR A 233 -31.25 9.28 14.48
CA TYR A 233 -30.55 10.36 13.81
C TYR A 233 -29.04 10.14 13.85
N VAL A 234 -28.41 10.29 12.67
CA VAL A 234 -26.96 10.26 12.48
C VAL A 234 -26.47 11.58 11.89
N HIS A 235 -25.17 11.85 12.06
CA HIS A 235 -24.48 13.00 11.49
C HIS A 235 -23.43 12.53 10.49
N ALA A 236 -23.73 12.61 9.20
CA ALA A 236 -22.89 12.12 8.12
C ALA A 236 -23.27 12.82 6.80
N ASP A 237 -22.49 12.55 5.73
CA ASP A 237 -22.89 12.94 4.37
C ASP A 237 -23.94 11.96 3.85
N GLU A 238 -25.18 12.43 3.76
CA GLU A 238 -26.34 11.61 3.41
C GLU A 238 -26.21 10.95 2.05
N GLU A 239 -25.71 11.65 1.03
CA GLU A 239 -25.53 11.12 -0.32
C GLU A 239 -24.47 10.01 -0.34
N ARG A 240 -23.36 10.21 0.37
CA ARG A 240 -22.29 9.20 0.47
C ARG A 240 -22.72 7.97 1.26
N ILE A 241 -23.49 8.16 2.33
CA ILE A 241 -24.04 7.03 3.10
C ILE A 241 -25.09 6.27 2.27
N GLN A 242 -25.90 6.96 1.47
CA GLN A 242 -26.79 6.29 0.49
C GLN A 242 -25.99 5.40 -0.47
N GLN A 243 -24.85 5.86 -0.92
CA GLN A 243 -23.97 5.08 -1.80
C GLN A 243 -23.38 3.86 -1.09
N VAL A 244 -23.02 3.97 0.20
CA VAL A 244 -22.59 2.83 1.02
C VAL A 244 -23.68 1.76 1.07
N PHE A 245 -24.90 2.12 1.49
CA PHE A 245 -26.02 1.19 1.53
C PHE A 245 -26.30 0.57 0.17
N THR A 246 -26.37 1.37 -0.89
CA THR A 246 -26.63 0.89 -2.24
C THR A 246 -25.58 -0.14 -2.68
N ASN A 247 -24.30 0.12 -2.46
CA ASN A 247 -23.22 -0.81 -2.83
C ASN A 247 -23.29 -2.12 -2.04
N LEU A 248 -23.52 -2.05 -0.73
CA LEU A 248 -23.57 -3.24 0.13
C LEU A 248 -24.84 -4.07 -0.15
N ILE A 249 -26.02 -3.45 -0.25
CA ILE A 249 -27.27 -4.15 -0.52
C ILE A 249 -27.26 -4.74 -1.95
N VAL A 250 -26.75 -4.01 -2.94
CA VAL A 250 -26.56 -4.54 -4.31
C VAL A 250 -25.65 -5.77 -4.32
N ASN A 251 -24.61 -5.79 -3.50
CA ASN A 251 -23.75 -6.96 -3.36
C ASN A 251 -24.49 -8.12 -2.68
N ALA A 252 -25.22 -7.87 -1.60
CA ALA A 252 -26.03 -8.86 -0.91
C ALA A 252 -27.08 -9.51 -1.85
N VAL A 253 -27.78 -8.69 -2.64
CA VAL A 253 -28.74 -9.17 -3.66
C VAL A 253 -28.06 -9.94 -4.79
N LYS A 254 -26.86 -9.56 -5.17
CA LYS A 254 -26.13 -10.20 -6.26
C LYS A 254 -25.56 -11.57 -5.89
N TYR A 255 -25.10 -11.73 -4.67
CA TYR A 255 -24.45 -12.95 -4.16
C TYR A 255 -25.36 -13.74 -3.21
N GLY A 256 -26.58 -13.26 -2.99
CA GLY A 256 -27.60 -13.93 -2.20
C GLY A 256 -28.10 -15.21 -2.86
N LYS A 257 -28.60 -16.13 -2.03
CA LYS A 257 -29.27 -17.36 -2.47
C LYS A 257 -30.70 -17.09 -2.92
N ASN A 258 -31.21 -17.90 -3.82
CA ASN A 258 -32.61 -17.80 -4.23
C ASN A 258 -33.54 -18.00 -2.99
N LYS A 259 -34.50 -17.11 -2.81
CA LYS A 259 -35.34 -16.98 -1.60
C LYS A 259 -34.52 -16.61 -0.35
N GLY A 260 -33.41 -15.91 -0.53
CA GLY A 260 -32.60 -15.38 0.54
C GLY A 260 -33.14 -14.09 1.13
N THR A 261 -32.46 -13.63 2.16
CA THR A 261 -32.77 -12.37 2.85
C THR A 261 -31.51 -11.51 2.95
N THR A 262 -31.71 -10.18 2.88
CA THR A 262 -30.74 -9.19 3.26
C THR A 262 -31.34 -8.39 4.41
N GLU A 263 -30.73 -8.52 5.59
CA GLU A 263 -31.21 -7.95 6.84
C GLU A 263 -30.34 -6.77 7.24
N ILE A 264 -30.97 -5.67 7.70
CA ILE A 264 -30.28 -4.52 8.27
C ILE A 264 -30.63 -4.39 9.74
N ARG A 265 -29.57 -4.25 10.56
CA ARG A 265 -29.67 -4.07 12.01
C ARG A 265 -28.89 -2.84 12.45
N PHE A 266 -29.46 -2.11 13.38
CA PHE A 266 -28.83 -0.99 14.06
C PHE A 266 -28.55 -1.35 15.52
N GLU A 267 -27.33 -1.11 15.97
CA GLU A 267 -26.88 -1.36 17.32
C GLU A 267 -26.20 -0.11 17.90
N GLU A 268 -26.69 0.36 19.03
CA GLU A 268 -26.04 1.46 19.74
C GLU A 268 -24.78 0.96 20.43
N VAL A 269 -23.67 1.65 20.18
CA VAL A 269 -22.38 1.31 20.79
C VAL A 269 -21.97 2.47 21.71
N ASP A 270 -21.13 2.15 22.69
CA ASP A 270 -20.58 3.16 23.59
C ASP A 270 -19.91 4.33 22.81
N ASN A 271 -19.86 5.53 23.42
CA ASN A 271 -19.30 6.74 22.84
C ASN A 271 -20.15 7.48 21.77
N GLY A 272 -21.46 7.28 21.75
CA GLY A 272 -22.35 8.03 20.85
C GLY A 272 -22.29 7.58 19.40
N LYS A 273 -21.78 6.38 19.13
CA LYS A 273 -21.76 5.75 17.81
C LYS A 273 -22.92 4.79 17.61
N LEU A 274 -23.33 4.68 16.37
CA LEU A 274 -24.28 3.69 15.87
C LEU A 274 -23.53 2.71 15.00
N MET A 275 -23.62 1.40 15.29
CA MET A 275 -23.12 0.35 14.42
C MET A 275 -24.26 -0.11 13.52
N VAL A 276 -24.00 -0.11 12.22
CA VAL A 276 -24.93 -0.59 11.18
C VAL A 276 -24.42 -1.92 10.68
N HIS A 277 -25.28 -2.94 10.67
CA HIS A 277 -24.96 -4.27 10.16
C HIS A 277 -25.84 -4.56 8.96
N ILE A 278 -25.25 -5.05 7.88
CA ILE A 278 -25.94 -5.52 6.67
C ILE A 278 -25.53 -6.97 6.48
N ALA A 279 -26.45 -7.87 6.75
CA ALA A 279 -26.24 -9.31 6.71
C ALA A 279 -27.00 -9.94 5.52
N ASP A 280 -26.35 -10.85 4.81
CA ASP A 280 -26.96 -11.70 3.80
C ASP A 280 -26.76 -13.16 4.15
N ASN A 281 -27.67 -14.01 3.73
CA ASN A 281 -27.58 -15.46 3.85
C ASN A 281 -27.15 -16.14 2.53
N GLY A 282 -26.30 -15.44 1.75
CA GLY A 282 -25.81 -15.85 0.45
C GLY A 282 -24.70 -16.91 0.47
N ASP A 283 -23.92 -16.93 -0.61
CA ASP A 283 -22.85 -17.92 -0.79
C ASP A 283 -21.69 -17.77 0.20
N GLY A 284 -21.57 -16.61 0.85
CA GLY A 284 -20.47 -16.28 1.75
C GLY A 284 -19.13 -16.14 1.02
N ILE A 285 -18.09 -15.81 1.77
CA ILE A 285 -16.76 -15.48 1.26
C ILE A 285 -15.73 -16.31 2.02
N ALA A 286 -14.79 -16.94 1.32
CA ALA A 286 -13.72 -17.69 1.95
C ALA A 286 -12.72 -16.73 2.63
N THR A 287 -12.19 -17.15 3.78
CA THR A 287 -11.33 -16.33 4.66
C THR A 287 -10.10 -15.76 3.93
N GLU A 288 -9.56 -16.48 2.95
CA GLU A 288 -8.42 -16.03 2.14
C GLU A 288 -8.70 -14.79 1.30
N HIS A 289 -9.97 -14.51 0.99
CA HIS A 289 -10.39 -13.36 0.21
C HIS A 289 -10.72 -12.13 1.06
N LEU A 290 -11.04 -12.29 2.35
CA LEU A 290 -11.48 -11.21 3.24
C LEU A 290 -10.50 -10.02 3.28
N PRO A 291 -9.17 -10.21 3.41
CA PRO A 291 -8.23 -9.09 3.47
C PRO A 291 -8.19 -8.24 2.19
N ARG A 292 -8.62 -8.82 1.06
CA ARG A 292 -8.54 -8.22 -0.26
C ARG A 292 -9.85 -7.68 -0.80
N LEU A 293 -10.95 -7.88 -0.10
CA LEU A 293 -12.30 -7.52 -0.57
C LEU A 293 -12.45 -6.03 -0.91
N PHE A 294 -11.72 -5.18 -0.20
CA PHE A 294 -11.76 -3.74 -0.36
C PHE A 294 -10.72 -3.20 -1.36
N GLU A 295 -9.92 -4.09 -1.97
CA GLU A 295 -9.01 -3.72 -3.07
C GLU A 295 -9.84 -3.36 -4.31
N ARG A 296 -9.39 -2.37 -5.06
CA ARG A 296 -10.04 -1.94 -6.30
C ARG A 296 -10.00 -3.05 -7.34
N PHE A 297 -11.11 -3.26 -8.04
CA PHE A 297 -11.28 -4.30 -9.07
C PHE A 297 -11.11 -5.73 -8.57
N TYR A 298 -10.97 -5.94 -7.25
CA TYR A 298 -10.88 -7.27 -6.68
C TYR A 298 -12.22 -8.00 -6.78
N ARG A 299 -12.16 -9.28 -7.14
CA ARG A 299 -13.33 -10.16 -7.27
C ARG A 299 -12.90 -11.57 -6.91
N VAL A 300 -13.69 -12.26 -6.08
CA VAL A 300 -13.45 -13.65 -5.67
C VAL A 300 -13.46 -14.57 -6.91
N ASP A 301 -14.42 -14.40 -7.82
CA ASP A 301 -14.54 -15.17 -9.07
C ASP A 301 -14.30 -14.32 -10.31
N LYS A 302 -13.21 -14.61 -11.05
CA LYS A 302 -12.93 -13.97 -12.35
C LYS A 302 -13.77 -14.51 -13.51
N SER A 303 -14.32 -15.73 -13.42
CA SER A 303 -14.98 -16.42 -14.55
C SER A 303 -16.51 -16.42 -14.50
N GLY A 304 -17.12 -16.65 -13.35
CA GLY A 304 -18.59 -16.76 -13.20
C GLY A 304 -19.29 -15.41 -13.10
N SER A 305 -18.68 -14.45 -12.47
CA SER A 305 -19.23 -13.14 -12.19
C SER A 305 -19.30 -12.18 -13.39
N ARG A 306 -18.69 -12.51 -14.55
CA ARG A 306 -18.88 -11.74 -15.81
C ARG A 306 -20.33 -11.70 -16.26
N LYS A 307 -21.11 -12.76 -16.01
CA LYS A 307 -22.54 -12.82 -16.34
C LYS A 307 -23.40 -11.97 -15.39
N GLN A 308 -22.97 -11.80 -14.15
CA GLN A 308 -23.74 -11.07 -13.12
C GLN A 308 -23.37 -9.57 -13.02
N GLY A 309 -22.37 -9.08 -13.77
CA GLY A 309 -21.95 -7.69 -13.79
C GLY A 309 -21.27 -7.25 -12.47
N GLY A 310 -20.57 -6.15 -12.49
CA GLY A 310 -19.88 -5.56 -11.33
C GLY A 310 -18.48 -5.10 -11.74
N SER A 311 -18.10 -3.86 -11.40
CA SER A 311 -16.78 -3.28 -11.70
C SER A 311 -15.69 -3.79 -10.74
N GLY A 312 -16.07 -4.29 -9.57
CA GLY A 312 -15.14 -4.53 -8.47
C GLY A 312 -14.72 -3.24 -7.74
N LEU A 313 -15.42 -2.12 -8.01
CA LEU A 313 -15.15 -0.82 -7.37
C LEU A 313 -16.07 -0.57 -6.16
N GLY A 314 -17.26 -1.21 -6.10
CA GLY A 314 -18.27 -0.89 -5.08
C GLY A 314 -17.76 -1.01 -3.64
N LEU A 315 -17.04 -2.09 -3.28
CA LEU A 315 -16.51 -2.25 -1.92
C LEU A 315 -15.32 -1.32 -1.62
N SER A 316 -14.49 -0.99 -2.61
CA SER A 316 -13.44 0.01 -2.42
C SER A 316 -14.01 1.41 -2.23
N ILE A 317 -15.11 1.74 -2.93
CA ILE A 317 -15.86 3.00 -2.71
C ILE A 317 -16.42 3.04 -1.28
N VAL A 318 -17.05 1.96 -0.80
CA VAL A 318 -17.52 1.86 0.59
C VAL A 318 -16.39 2.16 1.56
N LYS A 319 -15.23 1.50 1.39
CA LYS A 319 -14.07 1.73 2.23
C LYS A 319 -13.63 3.19 2.25
N HIS A 320 -13.46 3.80 1.08
CA HIS A 320 -13.01 5.20 1.00
C HIS A 320 -14.02 6.20 1.57
N ILE A 321 -15.34 5.95 1.39
CA ILE A 321 -16.38 6.76 2.04
C ILE A 321 -16.27 6.66 3.57
N MET A 322 -16.11 5.45 4.11
CA MET A 322 -15.99 5.27 5.56
C MET A 322 -14.69 5.87 6.12
N GLU A 323 -13.57 5.73 5.39
CA GLU A 323 -12.29 6.37 5.72
C GLU A 323 -12.42 7.91 5.73
N ALA A 324 -13.10 8.50 4.72
CA ALA A 324 -13.35 9.93 4.66
C ALA A 324 -14.22 10.42 5.84
N HIS A 325 -15.19 9.61 6.30
CA HIS A 325 -15.98 9.87 7.50
C HIS A 325 -15.24 9.57 8.81
N GLN A 326 -14.00 9.03 8.76
CA GLN A 326 -13.23 8.57 9.92
C GLN A 326 -13.99 7.52 10.75
N GLN A 327 -14.72 6.66 10.07
CA GLN A 327 -15.53 5.61 10.67
C GLN A 327 -15.00 4.21 10.33
N ASP A 328 -15.31 3.25 11.20
CA ASP A 328 -14.83 1.88 11.08
C ASP A 328 -15.69 1.07 10.10
N LEU A 329 -15.06 0.12 9.40
CA LEU A 329 -15.69 -0.81 8.48
C LEU A 329 -15.18 -2.23 8.74
N PHE A 330 -16.09 -3.17 8.95
CA PHE A 330 -15.79 -4.58 9.26
C PHE A 330 -16.51 -5.51 8.28
N VAL A 331 -15.97 -6.72 8.11
CA VAL A 331 -16.60 -7.79 7.34
C VAL A 331 -16.39 -9.12 8.06
N GLU A 332 -17.48 -9.85 8.22
CA GLU A 332 -17.49 -11.22 8.69
C GLU A 332 -18.22 -12.08 7.67
N SER A 333 -17.64 -13.23 7.31
CA SER A 333 -18.26 -14.09 6.32
C SER A 333 -17.82 -15.54 6.49
N GLN A 334 -18.73 -16.44 6.19
CA GLN A 334 -18.47 -17.88 6.15
C GLN A 334 -19.07 -18.47 4.86
N PRO A 335 -18.27 -19.28 4.11
CA PRO A 335 -18.76 -19.94 2.92
C PRO A 335 -20.04 -20.74 3.19
N GLN A 336 -21.00 -20.63 2.28
CA GLN A 336 -22.32 -21.27 2.31
C GLN A 336 -23.26 -20.82 3.45
N ILE A 337 -22.85 -19.92 4.33
CA ILE A 337 -23.68 -19.33 5.40
C ILE A 337 -24.15 -17.95 4.99
N GLY A 338 -23.22 -17.04 4.63
CA GLY A 338 -23.50 -15.67 4.24
C GLY A 338 -22.41 -14.71 4.63
N SER A 339 -22.65 -13.40 4.47
CA SER A 339 -21.73 -12.34 4.81
C SER A 339 -22.42 -11.25 5.62
N GLN A 340 -21.70 -10.63 6.53
CA GLN A 340 -22.12 -9.44 7.26
C GLN A 340 -21.07 -8.34 7.07
N PHE A 341 -21.52 -7.20 6.55
CA PHE A 341 -20.75 -5.97 6.51
C PHE A 341 -21.24 -5.04 7.61
N SER A 342 -20.34 -4.47 8.39
CA SER A 342 -20.69 -3.62 9.51
C SER A 342 -19.86 -2.33 9.45
N PHE A 343 -20.50 -1.18 9.73
CA PHE A 343 -19.79 0.09 9.79
C PHE A 343 -20.36 0.98 10.88
N SER A 344 -19.53 1.87 11.42
CA SER A 344 -19.94 2.84 12.44
C SER A 344 -20.39 4.15 11.81
N LEU A 345 -21.30 4.87 12.52
CA LEU A 345 -21.68 6.25 12.23
C LEU A 345 -21.78 7.02 13.53
N GLU A 346 -21.56 8.33 13.48
CA GLU A 346 -21.81 9.21 14.64
C GLU A 346 -23.31 9.47 14.79
N LYS A 347 -23.85 9.27 16.01
CA LYS A 347 -25.22 9.69 16.33
C LYS A 347 -25.29 11.20 16.36
N ALA A 348 -26.33 11.75 15.74
CA ALA A 348 -26.54 13.18 15.76
C ALA A 348 -26.86 13.68 17.17
N THR A 349 -26.19 14.74 17.58
CA THR A 349 -26.49 15.45 18.82
C THR A 349 -27.57 16.51 18.59
N PRO A 350 -28.26 17.03 19.66
CA PRO A 350 -29.26 18.05 19.50
C PRO A 350 -28.74 19.35 18.82
N ASN A 351 -27.42 19.56 18.79
CA ASN A 351 -26.78 20.77 18.25
C ASN A 351 -26.32 20.64 16.78
N ASP A 352 -26.42 19.47 16.17
CA ASP A 352 -25.97 19.25 14.78
C ASP A 352 -27.00 19.85 13.81
N GLN A 353 -26.92 21.15 13.61
CA GLN A 353 -27.52 21.85 12.46
C GLN A 353 -26.45 21.91 11.36
N LYS A 354 -26.90 21.84 10.07
CA LYS A 354 -26.06 21.88 8.88
C LYS A 354 -24.78 22.72 9.05
N THR A 355 -23.67 22.08 9.27
CA THR A 355 -22.38 22.76 9.37
C THR A 355 -21.66 22.58 8.03
N THR A 356 -21.90 23.50 7.11
CA THR A 356 -21.01 23.68 5.97
C THR A 356 -19.72 24.27 6.52
N ILE A 357 -18.69 23.45 6.71
CA ILE A 357 -17.35 23.93 7.07
C ILE A 357 -16.77 24.56 5.81
N SER A 358 -16.98 25.85 5.63
CA SER A 358 -16.19 26.64 4.69
C SER A 358 -14.81 26.83 5.33
N ASN A 359 -13.83 26.10 4.91
CA ASN A 359 -12.44 26.44 5.19
C ASN A 359 -12.10 27.70 4.38
N GLY A 360 -12.28 28.84 5.04
CA GLY A 360 -11.78 30.12 4.57
C GLY A 360 -10.34 30.31 5.04
N GLU A 361 -9.55 30.76 4.07
CA GLU A 361 -8.18 31.32 4.16
C GLU A 361 -7.03 30.34 4.31
#